data_422a4f27ed1bc4aeadbbe7154fd8988c
#
_entry.id   422a4f27ed1bc4aeadbbe7154fd8988c
#
_cell.length_a   1.000
_cell.length_b   1.000
_cell.length_c   1.000
_cell.angle_alpha   90.00
_cell.angle_beta   90.00
_cell.angle_gamma   90.00
#
_symmetry.space_group_name_H-M   'P 1'
#
loop_
_entity.id
_entity.type
_entity.pdbx_description
1 polymer ?
#
loop_
_entity_poly.entity_id
_entity_poly.type
_entity_poly.pdbx_seq_one_letter_code
_entity_poly.pdbx_strand_id
1 'polypeptide(L)'
;QRAKLWNKNTIPPHVLVMTATPIPRTLAMTVYGDLDVSVIDELPPGRKPVKTFHFTDAKRLKVFAFMKDQIKKGRQIYVVYPLINESQKLDLKDLMDGYESIAREFPLPDYAISIVHGQMKPEAKDYEMQRFVKKETQILVATTVIEVGVDIPNASVMIIENAERFGLSQLHQLRPRAWADEQG
;
A
#
# COMPACT_ATOMS: atom_id res chain seq x y z
N GLN A 1 -10.47 -18.73 -18.03
CA GLN A 1 -9.45 -19.38 -17.18
C GLN A 1 -10.06 -20.48 -16.27
N ARG A 2 -11.26 -20.26 -15.70
CA ARG A 2 -11.98 -21.25 -14.87
C ARG A 2 -12.22 -22.59 -15.59
N ALA A 3 -12.85 -22.56 -16.75
CA ALA A 3 -13.15 -23.79 -17.52
C ALA A 3 -11.89 -24.63 -17.80
N LYS A 4 -10.71 -23.98 -17.94
CA LYS A 4 -9.44 -24.68 -18.12
C LYS A 4 -8.95 -25.38 -16.84
N LEU A 5 -9.28 -24.86 -15.65
CA LEU A 5 -8.94 -25.49 -14.36
C LEU A 5 -9.81 -26.71 -14.09
N TRP A 6 -11.10 -26.64 -14.41
CA TRP A 6 -12.05 -27.76 -14.20
C TRP A 6 -11.79 -28.95 -15.10
N ASN A 7 -11.32 -28.72 -16.31
CA ASN A 7 -11.10 -29.77 -17.32
C ASN A 7 -9.69 -30.39 -17.27
N LYS A 8 -8.86 -30.01 -16.29
CA LYS A 8 -7.47 -30.45 -16.24
C LYS A 8 -7.26 -31.82 -15.57
N ASN A 9 -8.22 -32.26 -14.75
CA ASN A 9 -8.16 -33.53 -14.03
C ASN A 9 -9.50 -34.26 -14.10
N THR A 10 -9.46 -35.60 -13.99
CA THR A 10 -10.65 -36.46 -13.92
C THR A 10 -11.52 -36.19 -12.68
N ILE A 11 -10.94 -35.62 -11.62
CA ILE A 11 -11.64 -35.17 -10.42
C ILE A 11 -11.54 -33.64 -10.40
N PRO A 12 -12.66 -32.88 -10.33
CA PRO A 12 -12.63 -31.43 -10.23
C PRO A 12 -11.84 -30.96 -8.99
N PRO A 13 -10.92 -30.01 -9.13
CA PRO A 13 -10.17 -29.48 -7.97
C PRO A 13 -11.08 -28.66 -7.05
N HIS A 14 -10.80 -28.68 -5.75
CA HIS A 14 -11.36 -27.69 -4.83
C HIS A 14 -10.79 -26.33 -5.15
N VAL A 15 -11.66 -25.34 -5.33
CA VAL A 15 -11.28 -23.97 -5.73
C VAL A 15 -11.66 -23.01 -4.62
N LEU A 16 -10.66 -22.31 -4.06
CA LEU A 16 -10.84 -21.21 -3.14
C LEU A 16 -10.46 -19.91 -3.84
N VAL A 17 -11.39 -18.95 -3.93
CA VAL A 17 -11.15 -17.61 -4.44
C VAL A 17 -11.16 -16.62 -3.29
N MET A 18 -10.05 -15.96 -3.05
CA MET A 18 -9.92 -14.94 -1.99
C MET A 18 -9.72 -13.56 -2.62
N THR A 19 -10.42 -12.56 -2.09
CA THR A 19 -10.26 -11.18 -2.49
C THR A 19 -10.39 -10.25 -1.29
N ALA A 20 -9.56 -9.22 -1.23
CA ALA A 20 -9.68 -8.16 -0.23
C ALA A 20 -10.62 -7.03 -0.68
N THR A 21 -11.11 -7.08 -1.91
CA THR A 21 -12.06 -6.09 -2.44
C THR A 21 -13.47 -6.50 -2.05
N PRO A 22 -14.26 -5.64 -1.38
CA PRO A 22 -15.65 -5.94 -1.08
C PRO A 22 -16.44 -6.08 -2.39
N ILE A 23 -16.97 -7.26 -2.63
CA ILE A 23 -17.83 -7.55 -3.77
C ILE A 23 -19.24 -7.67 -3.22
N PRO A 24 -20.24 -6.89 -3.71
CA PRO A 24 -21.61 -7.05 -3.30
C PRO A 24 -22.06 -8.51 -3.47
N ARG A 25 -22.78 -9.03 -2.48
CA ARG A 25 -23.20 -10.45 -2.45
C ARG A 25 -23.92 -10.87 -3.73
N THR A 26 -24.77 -9.99 -4.27
CA THR A 26 -25.48 -10.21 -5.54
C THR A 26 -24.53 -10.35 -6.71
N LEU A 27 -23.49 -9.52 -6.79
CA LEU A 27 -22.47 -9.61 -7.84
C LEU A 27 -21.60 -10.86 -7.67
N ALA A 28 -21.27 -11.20 -6.43
CA ALA A 28 -20.53 -12.43 -6.12
C ALA A 28 -21.32 -13.67 -6.59
N MET A 29 -22.60 -13.76 -6.34
CA MET A 29 -23.46 -14.85 -6.82
C MET A 29 -23.53 -14.90 -8.37
N THR A 30 -23.54 -13.76 -9.01
CA THR A 30 -23.55 -13.69 -10.50
C THR A 30 -22.22 -14.09 -11.12
N VAL A 31 -21.10 -13.66 -10.51
CA VAL A 31 -19.75 -13.90 -11.05
C VAL A 31 -19.22 -15.28 -10.66
N TYR A 32 -19.62 -15.77 -9.49
CA TYR A 32 -19.09 -17.00 -8.88
C TYR A 32 -20.11 -18.12 -8.78
N GLY A 33 -21.33 -17.92 -9.22
CA GLY A 33 -22.44 -18.85 -9.42
C GLY A 33 -22.54 -20.08 -8.50
N ASP A 34 -21.58 -20.98 -8.65
CA ASP A 34 -21.57 -22.28 -7.97
C ASP A 34 -20.64 -22.33 -6.75
N LEU A 35 -20.15 -21.17 -6.24
CA LEU A 35 -19.29 -21.11 -5.07
C LEU A 35 -20.04 -20.54 -3.87
N ASP A 36 -19.86 -21.17 -2.73
CA ASP A 36 -20.29 -20.60 -1.45
C ASP A 36 -19.47 -19.37 -1.11
N VAL A 37 -20.13 -18.32 -0.57
CA VAL A 37 -19.49 -17.06 -0.23
C VAL A 37 -19.44 -16.94 1.30
N SER A 38 -18.22 -16.85 1.81
CA SER A 38 -17.94 -16.50 3.20
C SER A 38 -17.33 -15.11 3.27
N VAL A 39 -17.81 -14.30 4.19
CA VAL A 39 -17.33 -12.92 4.40
C VAL A 39 -16.61 -12.86 5.73
N ILE A 40 -15.40 -12.33 5.73
CA ILE A 40 -14.65 -11.99 6.94
C ILE A 40 -14.91 -10.51 7.18
N ASP A 41 -15.77 -10.18 8.14
CA ASP A 41 -16.24 -8.82 8.45
C ASP A 41 -15.69 -8.25 9.76
N GLU A 42 -14.96 -9.07 10.51
CA GLU A 42 -14.29 -8.65 11.74
C GLU A 42 -12.82 -8.33 11.51
N LEU A 43 -12.31 -7.32 12.23
CA LEU A 43 -10.89 -7.03 12.25
C LEU A 43 -10.16 -8.03 13.16
N PRO A 44 -8.91 -8.38 12.82
CA PRO A 44 -8.08 -9.18 13.71
C PRO A 44 -7.94 -8.54 15.09
N PRO A 45 -7.77 -9.33 16.16
CA PRO A 45 -7.56 -8.79 17.50
C PRO A 45 -6.41 -7.77 17.53
N GLY A 46 -6.62 -6.65 18.22
CA GLY A 46 -5.62 -5.57 18.35
C GLY A 46 -5.56 -4.59 17.18
N ARG A 47 -6.33 -4.80 16.11
CA ARG A 47 -6.33 -3.90 14.96
C ARG A 47 -7.41 -2.81 15.08
N LYS A 48 -6.99 -1.55 15.04
CA LYS A 48 -7.91 -0.41 15.05
C LYS A 48 -8.33 0.01 13.65
N PRO A 49 -9.52 0.61 13.48
CA PRO A 49 -9.94 1.19 12.21
C PRO A 49 -9.00 2.30 11.75
N VAL A 50 -8.61 2.27 10.47
CA VAL A 50 -7.79 3.32 9.86
C VAL A 50 -8.65 4.56 9.58
N LYS A 51 -8.20 5.72 10.08
CA LYS A 51 -8.80 7.02 9.76
C LYS A 51 -8.27 7.49 8.41
N THR A 52 -9.16 7.86 7.51
CA THR A 52 -8.80 8.32 6.16
C THR A 52 -9.14 9.79 6.01
N PHE A 53 -8.19 10.58 5.50
CA PHE A 53 -8.35 12.01 5.23
C PHE A 53 -8.03 12.28 3.76
N HIS A 54 -8.71 13.26 3.18
CA HIS A 54 -8.42 13.76 1.85
C HIS A 54 -7.88 15.19 1.94
N PHE A 55 -6.75 15.43 1.29
CA PHE A 55 -6.12 16.74 1.20
C PHE A 55 -5.84 17.09 -0.27
N THR A 56 -5.95 18.38 -0.58
CA THR A 56 -5.50 18.94 -1.85
C THR A 56 -4.06 19.46 -1.72
N ASP A 57 -3.38 19.72 -2.83
CA ASP A 57 -1.99 20.23 -2.85
C ASP A 57 -1.80 21.50 -2.01
N ALA A 58 -2.83 22.35 -1.92
CA ALA A 58 -2.81 23.54 -1.06
C ALA A 58 -2.57 23.25 0.42
N LYS A 59 -2.80 22.00 0.86
CA LYS A 59 -2.58 21.57 2.24
C LYS A 59 -1.32 20.73 2.44
N ARG A 60 -0.42 20.66 1.44
CA ARG A 60 0.79 19.84 1.48
C ARG A 60 1.68 20.12 2.71
N LEU A 61 1.84 21.38 3.09
CA LEU A 61 2.59 21.76 4.28
C LEU A 61 1.98 21.18 5.58
N LYS A 62 0.66 21.08 5.66
CA LYS A 62 -0.01 20.45 6.81
C LYS A 62 0.27 18.95 6.86
N VAL A 63 0.32 18.30 5.70
CA VAL A 63 0.67 16.87 5.61
C VAL A 63 2.11 16.67 6.07
N PHE A 64 3.06 17.50 5.64
CA PHE A 64 4.45 17.42 6.08
C PHE A 64 4.60 17.67 7.58
N ALA A 65 3.89 18.65 8.13
CA ALA A 65 3.88 18.89 9.58
C ALA A 65 3.34 17.68 10.35
N PHE A 66 2.29 17.05 9.87
CA PHE A 66 1.75 15.82 10.42
C PHE A 66 2.77 14.66 10.35
N MET A 67 3.45 14.49 9.20
CA MET A 67 4.50 13.48 9.06
C MET A 67 5.60 13.67 10.10
N LYS A 68 6.10 14.91 10.27
CA LYS A 68 7.13 15.23 11.27
C LYS A 68 6.68 14.90 12.69
N ASP A 69 5.44 15.20 13.04
CA ASP A 69 4.84 14.86 14.33
C ASP A 69 4.80 13.34 14.55
N GLN A 70 4.39 12.58 13.53
CA GLN A 70 4.33 11.13 13.61
C GLN A 70 5.71 10.49 13.70
N ILE A 71 6.71 11.00 12.99
CA ILE A 71 8.09 10.54 13.09
C ILE A 71 8.68 10.83 14.48
N LYS A 72 8.40 12.00 15.07
CA LYS A 72 8.79 12.32 16.45
C LYS A 72 8.21 11.34 17.47
N LYS A 73 7.04 10.77 17.21
CA LYS A 73 6.43 9.71 18.02
C LYS A 73 7.02 8.32 17.75
N GLY A 74 8.08 8.22 16.95
CA GLY A 74 8.76 6.98 16.61
C GLY A 74 8.06 6.15 15.53
N ARG A 75 7.06 6.69 14.83
CA ARG A 75 6.32 6.01 13.76
C ARG A 75 7.01 6.16 12.43
N GLN A 76 6.74 5.21 11.53
CA GLN A 76 7.23 5.23 10.15
C GLN A 76 6.08 5.50 9.19
N ILE A 77 6.42 6.01 8.01
CA ILE A 77 5.48 6.51 7.03
C ILE A 77 5.71 5.85 5.68
N TYR A 78 4.63 5.33 5.07
CA TYR A 78 4.59 4.98 3.66
C TYR A 78 4.14 6.17 2.83
N VAL A 79 4.82 6.44 1.72
CA VAL A 79 4.37 7.35 0.67
C VAL A 79 4.25 6.57 -0.62
N VAL A 80 3.04 6.42 -1.13
CA VAL A 80 2.72 5.55 -2.27
C VAL A 80 2.33 6.39 -3.48
N TYR A 81 3.04 6.18 -4.59
CA TYR A 81 2.76 6.78 -5.89
C TYR A 81 2.04 5.77 -6.80
N PRO A 82 1.09 6.21 -7.64
CA PRO A 82 0.42 5.33 -8.59
C PRO A 82 1.38 4.81 -9.65
N LEU A 83 1.14 3.60 -10.12
CA LEU A 83 1.66 3.11 -11.40
C LEU A 83 0.60 3.35 -12.47
N ILE A 84 0.97 4.08 -13.51
CA ILE A 84 0.14 4.30 -14.68
C ILE A 84 0.68 3.34 -15.74
N ASN A 85 -0.15 2.39 -16.17
CA ASN A 85 0.25 1.34 -17.12
C ASN A 85 0.73 1.87 -18.50
N GLU A 86 0.59 3.15 -18.78
CA GLU A 86 0.88 3.73 -20.09
C GLU A 86 2.35 4.09 -20.30
N SER A 87 3.13 4.33 -19.25
CA SER A 87 4.57 4.64 -19.37
C SER A 87 5.33 4.46 -18.06
N GLN A 88 6.07 3.37 -17.96
CA GLN A 88 6.98 3.12 -16.81
C GLN A 88 8.00 4.25 -16.57
N LYS A 89 8.36 5.00 -17.63
CA LYS A 89 9.29 6.14 -17.51
C LYS A 89 8.66 7.34 -16.84
N LEU A 90 7.38 7.63 -17.12
CA LEU A 90 6.65 8.72 -16.50
C LEU A 90 6.38 8.42 -15.02
N ASP A 91 5.98 7.20 -14.70
CA ASP A 91 5.76 6.76 -13.32
C ASP A 91 7.03 6.90 -12.47
N LEU A 92 8.20 6.54 -13.05
CA LEU A 92 9.47 6.71 -12.37
C LEU A 92 9.82 8.19 -12.17
N LYS A 93 9.55 9.05 -13.16
CA LYS A 93 9.78 10.48 -13.05
C LYS A 93 8.92 11.10 -11.96
N ASP A 94 7.62 10.82 -11.95
CA ASP A 94 6.69 11.31 -10.91
C ASP A 94 7.12 10.86 -9.51
N LEU A 95 7.58 9.61 -9.37
CA LEU A 95 8.13 9.08 -8.13
C LEU A 95 9.40 9.84 -7.70
N MET A 96 10.33 10.08 -8.63
CA MET A 96 11.60 10.76 -8.33
C MET A 96 11.39 12.23 -7.99
N ASP A 97 10.54 12.95 -8.72
CA ASP A 97 10.16 14.34 -8.42
C ASP A 97 9.53 14.43 -7.02
N GLY A 98 8.66 13.48 -6.71
CA GLY A 98 8.05 13.35 -5.38
C GLY A 98 9.06 13.02 -4.28
N TYR A 99 9.97 12.09 -4.53
CA TYR A 99 11.07 11.76 -3.62
C TYR A 99 11.92 12.99 -3.31
N GLU A 100 12.34 13.76 -4.34
CA GLU A 100 13.12 14.97 -4.16
C GLU A 100 12.37 16.05 -3.35
N SER A 101 11.07 16.18 -3.56
CA SER A 101 10.22 17.07 -2.78
C SER A 101 10.20 16.70 -1.30
N ILE A 102 10.08 15.41 -1.00
CA ILE A 102 10.10 14.89 0.36
C ILE A 102 11.51 15.05 0.95
N ALA A 103 12.58 14.71 0.22
CA ALA A 103 13.95 14.82 0.70
C ALA A 103 14.35 16.26 1.06
N ARG A 104 13.82 17.26 0.35
CA ARG A 104 14.03 18.67 0.71
C ARG A 104 13.39 19.05 2.04
N GLU A 105 12.22 18.49 2.34
CA GLU A 105 11.48 18.78 3.58
C GLU A 105 11.97 17.94 4.76
N PHE A 106 12.53 16.77 4.46
CA PHE A 106 13.05 15.80 5.43
C PHE A 106 14.54 15.52 5.19
N PRO A 107 15.43 16.51 5.45
CA PRO A 107 16.85 16.39 5.13
C PRO A 107 17.59 15.49 6.12
N LEU A 108 18.69 14.89 5.64
CA LEU A 108 19.70 14.26 6.50
C LEU A 108 20.39 15.34 7.37
N PRO A 109 20.86 14.99 8.56
CA PRO A 109 20.86 13.64 9.19
C PRO A 109 19.58 13.32 9.96
N ASP A 110 18.66 14.28 10.13
CA ASP A 110 17.50 14.15 11.00
C ASP A 110 16.49 13.12 10.49
N TYR A 111 16.41 12.97 9.17
CA TYR A 111 15.49 12.06 8.51
C TYR A 111 16.20 11.24 7.44
N ALA A 112 15.86 9.96 7.35
CA ALA A 112 16.34 9.09 6.29
C ALA A 112 15.15 8.49 5.52
N ILE A 113 15.29 8.42 4.20
CA ILE A 113 14.24 7.99 3.28
C ILE A 113 14.73 6.79 2.50
N SER A 114 13.93 5.73 2.45
CA SER A 114 14.09 4.62 1.52
C SER A 114 13.21 4.83 0.30
N ILE A 115 13.68 4.41 -0.86
CA ILE A 115 12.91 4.43 -2.10
C ILE A 115 12.87 3.04 -2.70
N VAL A 116 11.68 2.60 -3.13
CA VAL A 116 11.51 1.28 -3.77
C VAL A 116 10.54 1.37 -4.95
N HIS A 117 10.97 0.91 -6.13
CA HIS A 117 10.16 0.92 -7.34
C HIS A 117 10.41 -0.30 -8.24
N GLY A 118 9.51 -0.53 -9.21
CA GLY A 118 9.52 -1.72 -10.05
C GLY A 118 10.80 -1.98 -10.84
N GLN A 119 11.52 -0.94 -11.23
CA GLN A 119 12.74 -1.04 -12.05
C GLN A 119 14.01 -1.35 -11.25
N MET A 120 13.97 -1.33 -9.92
CA MET A 120 15.11 -1.71 -9.09
C MET A 120 15.39 -3.21 -9.19
N LYS A 121 16.66 -3.56 -9.09
CA LYS A 121 17.08 -4.96 -8.93
C LYS A 121 16.54 -5.53 -7.60
N PRO A 122 16.24 -6.83 -7.52
CA PRO A 122 15.70 -7.45 -6.31
C PRO A 122 16.55 -7.15 -5.06
N GLU A 123 17.87 -7.26 -5.17
CA GLU A 123 18.81 -7.04 -4.07
C GLU A 123 18.75 -5.61 -3.53
N ALA A 124 18.58 -4.62 -4.43
CA ALA A 124 18.46 -3.22 -4.04
C ALA A 124 17.10 -2.94 -3.36
N LYS A 125 16.03 -3.60 -3.83
CA LYS A 125 14.71 -3.52 -3.17
C LYS A 125 14.77 -4.10 -1.76
N ASP A 126 15.37 -5.28 -1.62
CA ASP A 126 15.50 -5.96 -0.33
C ASP A 126 16.35 -5.13 0.64
N TYR A 127 17.43 -4.52 0.16
CA TYR A 127 18.26 -3.63 0.96
C TYR A 127 17.47 -2.44 1.51
N GLU A 128 16.76 -1.70 0.67
CA GLU A 128 15.95 -0.55 1.10
C GLU A 128 14.79 -0.95 2.02
N MET A 129 14.16 -2.08 1.74
CA MET A 129 13.12 -2.63 2.61
C MET A 129 13.67 -3.01 3.99
N GLN A 130 14.85 -3.64 4.05
CA GLN A 130 15.49 -4.00 5.31
C GLN A 130 15.85 -2.77 6.15
N ARG A 131 16.33 -1.70 5.53
CA ARG A 131 16.58 -0.42 6.22
C ARG A 131 15.30 0.13 6.86
N PHE A 132 14.20 0.05 6.14
CA PHE A 132 12.91 0.50 6.65
C PHE A 132 12.40 -0.40 7.77
N VAL A 133 12.47 -1.72 7.63
CA VAL A 133 12.10 -2.68 8.69
C VAL A 133 12.91 -2.47 9.97
N LYS A 134 14.22 -2.22 9.83
CA LYS A 134 15.14 -1.95 10.95
C LYS A 134 15.02 -0.56 11.54
N LYS A 135 14.09 0.28 11.05
CA LYS A 135 13.88 1.67 11.45
C LYS A 135 15.09 2.60 11.18
N GLU A 136 15.98 2.20 10.29
CA GLU A 136 17.09 3.04 9.83
C GLU A 136 16.57 4.19 8.96
N THR A 137 15.41 4.02 8.33
CA THR A 137 14.70 5.05 7.57
C THR A 137 13.28 5.24 8.12
N GLN A 138 12.84 6.49 8.20
CA GLN A 138 11.53 6.88 8.74
C GLN A 138 10.45 6.93 7.68
N ILE A 139 10.83 7.13 6.43
CA ILE A 139 9.92 7.27 5.31
C ILE A 139 10.31 6.25 4.23
N LEU A 140 9.32 5.53 3.71
CA LEU A 140 9.47 4.68 2.54
C LEU A 140 8.62 5.24 1.41
N VAL A 141 9.29 5.71 0.35
CA VAL A 141 8.65 6.19 -0.89
C VAL A 141 8.60 5.05 -1.89
N ALA A 142 7.43 4.76 -2.41
CA ALA A 142 7.25 3.56 -3.23
C ALA A 142 6.18 3.71 -4.32
N THR A 143 6.32 2.92 -5.39
CA THR A 143 5.21 2.70 -6.35
C THR A 143 4.33 1.54 -5.89
N THR A 144 3.08 1.49 -6.39
CA THR A 144 2.09 0.46 -6.02
C THR A 144 2.48 -0.98 -6.31
N VAL A 145 3.49 -1.21 -7.16
CA VAL A 145 3.98 -2.56 -7.51
C VAL A 145 4.71 -3.23 -6.36
N ILE A 146 5.01 -2.49 -5.31
CA ILE A 146 5.55 -3.17 -4.16
C ILE A 146 4.43 -4.00 -3.58
N GLU A 147 4.50 -5.28 -3.85
CA GLU A 147 3.95 -6.29 -2.98
C GLU A 147 4.63 -6.14 -1.62
N VAL A 148 4.28 -5.07 -0.92
CA VAL A 148 4.68 -4.86 0.46
C VAL A 148 3.87 -5.87 1.27
N GLY A 149 4.21 -7.14 1.07
CA GLY A 149 3.75 -8.25 1.90
C GLY A 149 4.43 -8.25 3.26
N VAL A 150 5.27 -7.24 3.53
CA VAL A 150 5.91 -7.07 4.83
C VAL A 150 4.97 -6.28 5.71
N ASP A 151 4.40 -6.95 6.67
CA ASP A 151 3.63 -6.34 7.74
C ASP A 151 4.61 -5.58 8.65
N ILE A 152 4.60 -4.25 8.56
CA ILE A 152 5.47 -3.40 9.39
C ILE A 152 4.57 -2.65 10.37
N PRO A 153 4.40 -3.16 11.60
CA PRO A 153 3.48 -2.58 12.58
C PRO A 153 3.78 -1.11 12.88
N ASN A 154 5.05 -0.71 12.82
CA ASN A 154 5.48 0.65 13.08
C ASN A 154 5.12 1.66 11.97
N ALA A 155 4.80 1.18 10.76
CA ALA A 155 4.38 2.03 9.64
C ALA A 155 2.87 2.31 9.71
N SER A 156 2.47 3.13 10.66
CA SER A 156 1.07 3.42 10.97
C SER A 156 0.45 4.52 10.10
N VAL A 157 1.24 5.20 9.29
CA VAL A 157 0.79 6.27 8.39
C VAL A 157 1.06 5.88 6.95
N MET A 158 0.05 6.02 6.10
CA MET A 158 0.19 5.86 4.66
C MET A 158 -0.32 7.11 3.95
N ILE A 159 0.53 7.70 3.13
CA ILE A 159 0.19 8.82 2.25
C ILE A 159 0.08 8.28 0.83
N ILE A 160 -1.02 8.54 0.18
CA ILE A 160 -1.27 8.14 -1.20
C ILE A 160 -1.25 9.42 -2.03
N GLU A 161 -0.21 9.58 -2.82
CA GLU A 161 -0.06 10.70 -3.74
C GLU A 161 -0.84 10.44 -5.02
N ASN A 162 -1.39 11.50 -5.64
CA ASN A 162 -2.20 11.42 -6.85
C ASN A 162 -3.31 10.36 -6.74
N ALA A 163 -4.06 10.39 -5.63
CA ALA A 163 -5.06 9.39 -5.29
C ALA A 163 -6.16 9.24 -6.36
N GLU A 164 -6.42 10.29 -7.14
CA GLU A 164 -7.36 10.30 -8.28
C GLU A 164 -6.96 9.34 -9.41
N ARG A 165 -5.68 8.95 -9.47
CA ARG A 165 -5.16 8.02 -10.47
C ARG A 165 -5.29 6.56 -10.05
N PHE A 166 -5.70 6.29 -8.82
CA PHE A 166 -5.96 4.94 -8.33
C PHE A 166 -7.40 4.54 -8.57
N GLY A 167 -7.63 3.29 -8.94
CA GLY A 167 -8.96 2.71 -8.86
C GLY A 167 -9.43 2.55 -7.40
N LEU A 168 -10.73 2.70 -7.17
CA LEU A 168 -11.31 2.55 -5.81
C LEU A 168 -10.94 1.21 -5.15
N SER A 169 -10.90 0.15 -5.93
CA SER A 169 -10.47 -1.18 -5.48
C SER A 169 -9.02 -1.18 -4.96
N GLN A 170 -8.11 -0.47 -5.66
CA GLN A 170 -6.71 -0.35 -5.26
C GLN A 170 -6.58 0.46 -3.96
N LEU A 171 -7.29 1.59 -3.86
CA LEU A 171 -7.31 2.40 -2.63
C LEU A 171 -7.83 1.59 -1.44
N HIS A 172 -8.88 0.79 -1.68
CA HIS A 172 -9.42 -0.10 -0.65
C HIS A 172 -8.41 -1.16 -0.19
N GLN A 173 -7.61 -1.70 -1.10
CA GLN A 173 -6.56 -2.68 -0.77
C GLN A 173 -5.34 -2.04 -0.06
N LEU A 174 -5.04 -0.77 -0.33
CA LEU A 174 -3.95 -0.05 0.33
C LEU A 174 -4.29 0.32 1.77
N ARG A 175 -5.55 0.69 2.04
CA ARG A 175 -6.01 1.15 3.34
C ARG A 175 -5.66 0.23 4.52
N PRO A 176 -5.88 -1.09 4.47
CA PRO A 176 -5.56 -1.98 5.59
C PRO A 176 -4.06 -2.24 5.78
N ARG A 177 -3.19 -1.75 4.91
CA ARG A 177 -1.74 -1.88 5.06
C ARG A 177 -1.14 -0.84 6.01
N ALA A 178 -1.87 0.23 6.31
CA ALA A 178 -1.51 1.12 7.41
C ALA A 178 -1.92 0.48 8.74
N TRP A 179 -0.97 0.28 9.64
CA TRP A 179 -1.25 -0.19 10.99
C TRP A 179 -1.76 0.97 11.84
N ALA A 180 -2.94 0.81 12.42
CA ALA A 180 -3.40 1.72 13.47
C ALA A 180 -2.91 1.18 14.81
N ASP A 181 -1.91 1.86 15.39
CA ASP A 181 -1.30 1.50 16.66
C ASP A 181 -2.21 1.80 17.86
N GLU A 182 -1.98 1.10 18.98
CA GLU A 182 -2.78 1.27 20.22
C GLU A 182 -2.64 2.66 20.87
N GLN A 183 -1.67 3.48 20.43
CA GLN A 183 -1.36 4.79 21.03
C GLN A 183 -1.84 5.99 20.20
N GLY A 184 -2.85 5.83 19.38
CA GLY A 184 -3.39 6.88 18.48
C GLY A 184 -4.48 7.73 19.09
#